data_f6e795bd5a7272917bfb2e3df98127d5
#
_entry.id   f6e795bd5a7272917bfb2e3df98127d5
#
_cell.length_a   1.000
_cell.length_b   1.000
_cell.length_c   1.000
_cell.angle_alpha   90.00
_cell.angle_beta   90.00
_cell.angle_gamma   90.00
#
_symmetry.space_group_name_H-M   'P 1'
#
loop_
_entity.id
_entity.type
_entity.pdbx_description
1 polymer ?
#
loop_
_entity_poly.entity_id
_entity_poly.type
_entity_poly.pdbx_seq_one_letter_code
_entity_poly.pdbx_strand_id
1 'polypeptide(L)'
;MNRSMKDGLVLGTTLLVIHSFASFLVFLYCHINTESQSVFVYFLFFVVDAPTVPLAFEIEGKIGLLSDLADMWTNLWYHGHQGINLRSFILTAVFGGLHWFTIGNVMSYAFGWIHERFQRRPA
;
A
#
# COMPACT_ATOMS: atom_id res chain seq x y z
N MET A 1 -16.07 14.00 -17.93
CA MET A 1 -15.69 12.85 -17.07
C MET A 1 -16.97 12.14 -16.67
N ASN A 2 -17.12 10.86 -17.03
CA ASN A 2 -18.34 10.07 -16.79
C ASN A 2 -18.52 9.84 -15.27
N ARG A 3 -19.77 9.73 -14.78
CA ARG A 3 -20.08 9.57 -13.34
C ARG A 3 -19.30 8.38 -12.74
N SER A 4 -19.27 7.26 -13.43
CA SER A 4 -18.52 6.05 -13.04
C SER A 4 -17.00 6.31 -12.83
N MET A 5 -16.40 7.19 -13.64
CA MET A 5 -14.99 7.58 -13.44
C MET A 5 -14.77 8.40 -12.18
N LYS A 6 -15.69 9.30 -11.84
CA LYS A 6 -15.60 10.10 -10.61
C LYS A 6 -15.72 9.21 -9.38
N ASP A 7 -16.67 8.30 -9.38
CA ASP A 7 -16.92 7.39 -8.27
C ASP A 7 -15.72 6.43 -8.08
N GLY A 8 -15.11 5.99 -9.18
CA GLY A 8 -13.88 5.18 -9.15
C GLY A 8 -12.69 5.92 -8.55
N LEU A 9 -12.47 7.17 -8.97
CA LEU A 9 -11.41 8.02 -8.43
C LEU A 9 -11.60 8.27 -6.93
N VAL A 10 -12.83 8.56 -6.50
CA VAL A 10 -13.12 8.78 -5.08
C VAL A 10 -12.87 7.51 -4.28
N LEU A 11 -13.40 6.37 -4.70
CA LEU A 11 -13.21 5.10 -3.99
C LEU A 11 -11.74 4.69 -3.96
N GLY A 12 -11.06 4.76 -5.11
CA GLY A 12 -9.64 4.43 -5.22
C GLY A 12 -8.76 5.32 -4.33
N THR A 13 -9.00 6.64 -4.35
CA THR A 13 -8.26 7.58 -3.50
C THR A 13 -8.54 7.33 -2.02
N THR A 14 -9.78 7.03 -1.66
CA THR A 14 -10.15 6.71 -0.27
C THR A 14 -9.41 5.46 0.22
N LEU A 15 -9.39 4.39 -0.58
CA LEU A 15 -8.68 3.15 -0.23
C LEU A 15 -7.17 3.37 -0.13
N LEU A 16 -6.58 4.14 -1.05
CA LEU A 16 -5.16 4.52 -1.00
C LEU A 16 -4.83 5.25 0.30
N VAL A 17 -5.64 6.26 0.68
CA VAL A 17 -5.41 7.05 1.90
C VAL A 17 -5.53 6.17 3.15
N ILE A 18 -6.57 5.34 3.23
CA ILE A 18 -6.77 4.42 4.37
C ILE A 18 -5.58 3.46 4.47
N HIS A 19 -5.15 2.86 3.36
CA HIS A 19 -4.04 1.92 3.35
C HIS A 19 -2.71 2.59 3.75
N SER A 20 -2.41 3.77 3.18
CA SER A 20 -1.19 4.52 3.51
C SER A 20 -1.18 4.94 4.98
N PHE A 21 -2.33 5.31 5.54
CA PHE A 21 -2.46 5.63 6.96
C PHE A 21 -2.25 4.41 7.84
N ALA A 22 -2.81 3.25 7.48
CA ALA A 22 -2.57 2.00 8.19
C ALA A 22 -1.08 1.61 8.17
N SER A 23 -0.42 1.72 7.02
CA SER A 23 1.01 1.49 6.86
C SER A 23 1.84 2.44 7.74
N PHE A 24 1.43 3.69 7.86
CA PHE A 24 2.08 4.68 8.73
C PHE A 24 1.92 4.33 10.21
N LEU A 25 0.74 3.87 10.63
CA LEU A 25 0.54 3.42 12.01
C LEU A 25 1.42 2.21 12.36
N VAL A 26 1.55 1.26 11.43
CA VAL A 26 2.45 0.12 11.59
C VAL A 26 3.91 0.59 11.67
N PHE A 27 4.32 1.55 10.84
CA PHE A 27 5.65 2.14 10.91
C PHE A 27 5.92 2.76 12.27
N LEU A 28 4.99 3.57 12.80
CA LEU A 28 5.12 4.15 14.14
C LEU A 28 5.20 3.08 15.23
N TYR A 29 4.35 2.06 15.14
CA TYR A 29 4.38 0.94 16.09
C TYR A 29 5.75 0.24 16.08
N CYS A 30 6.27 -0.10 14.91
CA CYS A 30 7.58 -0.73 14.76
C CYS A 30 8.74 0.20 15.16
N HIS A 31 8.56 1.51 15.03
CA HIS A 31 9.56 2.49 15.45
C HIS A 31 9.66 2.62 16.97
N ILE A 32 8.52 2.53 17.65
CA ILE A 32 8.44 2.60 19.12
C ILE A 32 8.85 1.27 19.75
N ASN A 33 8.42 0.15 19.16
CA ASN A 33 8.69 -1.19 19.66
C ASN A 33 9.86 -1.79 18.87
N THR A 34 11.06 -1.69 19.41
CA THR A 34 12.29 -2.16 18.77
C THR A 34 12.51 -3.68 18.84
N GLU A 35 11.51 -4.43 19.30
CA GLU A 35 11.57 -5.89 19.33
C GLU A 35 11.58 -6.48 17.92
N SER A 36 12.38 -7.50 17.70
CA SER A 36 12.54 -8.17 16.39
C SER A 36 11.22 -8.71 15.82
N GLN A 37 10.22 -8.94 16.64
CA GLN A 37 8.91 -9.42 16.24
C GLN A 37 8.04 -8.35 15.57
N SER A 38 8.33 -7.06 15.75
CA SER A 38 7.57 -5.96 15.14
C SER A 38 7.59 -6.02 13.60
N VAL A 39 8.66 -6.55 13.01
CA VAL A 39 8.80 -6.73 11.55
C VAL A 39 7.75 -7.67 10.98
N PHE A 40 7.27 -8.66 11.76
CA PHE A 40 6.23 -9.60 11.31
C PHE A 40 4.88 -8.91 11.01
N VAL A 41 4.63 -7.74 11.57
CA VAL A 41 3.40 -6.99 11.27
C VAL A 41 3.37 -6.57 9.79
N TYR A 42 4.53 -6.26 9.19
CA TYR A 42 4.61 -5.98 7.75
C TYR A 42 4.30 -7.20 6.88
N PHE A 43 4.45 -8.42 7.40
CA PHE A 43 4.10 -9.63 6.65
C PHE A 43 2.60 -9.67 6.29
N LEU A 44 1.74 -9.08 7.10
CA LEU A 44 0.32 -8.96 6.78
C LEU A 44 0.09 -8.15 5.50
N PHE A 45 0.86 -7.07 5.30
CA PHE A 45 0.79 -6.28 4.08
C PHE A 45 1.30 -7.06 2.86
N PHE A 46 2.29 -7.95 3.01
CA PHE A 46 2.72 -8.84 1.94
C PHE A 46 1.59 -9.72 1.41
N VAL A 47 0.72 -10.20 2.30
CA VAL A 47 -0.42 -11.04 1.94
C VAL A 47 -1.56 -10.21 1.34
N VAL A 48 -1.90 -9.10 2.00
CA VAL A 48 -3.05 -8.26 1.64
C VAL A 48 -2.79 -7.47 0.35
N ASP A 49 -1.53 -7.09 0.10
CA ASP A 49 -1.11 -6.31 -1.06
C ASP A 49 -0.47 -7.18 -2.16
N ALA A 50 -0.60 -8.50 -2.06
CA ALA A 50 -0.09 -9.39 -3.10
C ALA A 50 -0.85 -9.19 -4.43
N PRO A 51 -0.14 -9.23 -5.58
CA PRO A 51 1.29 -9.49 -5.73
C PRO A 51 2.17 -8.22 -5.73
N THR A 52 1.60 -7.03 -5.57
CA THR A 52 2.25 -5.73 -5.87
C THR A 52 3.40 -5.44 -4.90
N VAL A 53 3.16 -5.55 -3.60
CA VAL A 53 4.20 -5.26 -2.59
C VAL A 53 5.33 -6.30 -2.61
N PRO A 54 5.09 -7.61 -2.66
CA PRO A 54 6.15 -8.60 -2.84
C PRO A 54 7.03 -8.34 -4.06
N LEU A 55 6.41 -7.99 -5.20
CA LEU A 55 7.14 -7.65 -6.42
C LEU A 55 7.99 -6.39 -6.26
N ALA A 56 7.46 -5.36 -5.59
CA ALA A 56 8.18 -4.14 -5.29
C ALA A 56 9.41 -4.40 -4.42
N PHE A 57 9.31 -5.28 -3.42
CA PHE A 57 10.45 -5.69 -2.60
C PHE A 57 11.51 -6.45 -3.39
N GLU A 58 11.11 -7.31 -4.33
CA GLU A 58 12.03 -8.04 -5.18
C GLU A 58 12.80 -7.09 -6.12
N ILE A 59 12.10 -6.15 -6.74
CA ILE A 59 12.70 -5.13 -7.62
C ILE A 59 13.66 -4.24 -6.84
N GLU A 60 13.22 -3.74 -5.69
CA GLU A 60 14.03 -2.90 -4.81
C GLU A 60 15.27 -3.65 -4.31
N GLY A 61 15.15 -4.94 -3.99
CA GLY A 61 16.28 -5.77 -3.60
C GLY A 61 17.37 -5.88 -4.67
N LYS A 62 17.00 -5.67 -5.96
CA LYS A 62 17.95 -5.64 -7.08
C LYS A 62 18.53 -4.25 -7.34
N ILE A 63 17.78 -3.20 -7.06
CA ILE A 63 18.17 -1.80 -7.29
C ILE A 63 18.97 -1.24 -6.11
N GLY A 64 18.53 -1.51 -4.88
CA GLY A 64 19.16 -1.09 -3.63
C GLY A 64 18.93 0.37 -3.23
N LEU A 65 18.18 1.15 -4.01
CA LEU A 65 18.00 2.59 -3.78
C LEU A 65 17.42 2.93 -2.40
N LEU A 66 16.37 2.22 -1.98
CA LEU A 66 15.76 2.44 -0.67
C LEU A 66 16.59 1.83 0.45
N SER A 67 17.38 0.80 0.18
CA SER A 67 18.34 0.24 1.13
C SER A 67 19.39 1.28 1.46
N ASP A 68 19.95 1.96 0.47
CA ASP A 68 20.95 3.03 0.67
C ASP A 68 20.36 4.22 1.45
N LEU A 69 19.12 4.62 1.14
CA LEU A 69 18.41 5.66 1.89
C LEU A 69 18.10 5.23 3.33
N ALA A 70 17.75 3.97 3.55
CA ALA A 70 17.45 3.41 4.85
C ALA A 70 18.73 3.35 5.71
N ASP A 71 19.87 2.99 5.13
CA ASP A 71 21.17 2.98 5.81
C ASP A 71 21.61 4.41 6.18
N MET A 72 21.42 5.36 5.28
CA MET A 72 21.67 6.77 5.57
C MET A 72 20.79 7.28 6.71
N TRP A 73 19.49 6.93 6.72
CA TRP A 73 18.55 7.30 7.78
C TRP A 73 18.95 6.70 9.13
N THR A 74 19.33 5.41 9.15
CA THR A 74 19.77 4.72 10.36
C THR A 74 21.04 5.36 10.94
N ASN A 75 21.99 5.74 10.08
CA ASN A 75 23.22 6.40 10.50
C ASN A 75 23.00 7.82 11.05
N LEU A 76 21.96 8.53 10.56
CA LEU A 76 21.66 9.89 11.01
C LEU A 76 20.92 9.94 12.35
N TRP A 77 20.06 8.97 12.62
CA TRP A 77 19.08 9.11 13.70
C TRP A 77 19.24 8.09 14.84
N TYR A 78 19.71 6.84 14.56
CA TYR A 78 19.94 5.87 15.65
C TYR A 78 20.62 4.58 15.20
N HIS A 79 21.26 3.88 16.12
CA HIS A 79 21.86 2.56 15.92
C HIS A 79 20.78 1.47 15.90
N GLY A 80 20.61 0.75 14.80
CA GLY A 80 19.86 -0.48 14.75
C GLY A 80 18.80 -0.62 13.63
N HIS A 81 17.87 -1.54 13.77
CA HIS A 81 16.91 -2.06 12.79
C HIS A 81 15.93 -1.04 12.15
N GLN A 82 16.06 0.24 12.40
CA GLN A 82 15.12 1.28 11.95
C GLN A 82 15.11 1.48 10.43
N GLY A 83 16.24 1.23 9.76
CA GLY A 83 16.29 1.33 8.30
C GLY A 83 15.40 0.32 7.58
N ILE A 84 15.30 -0.89 8.12
CA ILE A 84 14.42 -1.94 7.56
C ILE A 84 12.94 -1.50 7.66
N ASN A 85 12.55 -0.88 8.75
CA ASN A 85 11.20 -0.40 8.95
C ASN A 85 10.84 0.73 7.98
N LEU A 86 11.75 1.67 7.73
CA LEU A 86 11.53 2.77 6.78
C LEU A 86 11.37 2.24 5.35
N ARG A 87 12.24 1.32 4.91
CA ARG A 87 12.13 0.67 3.61
C ARG A 87 10.80 -0.05 3.45
N SER A 88 10.43 -0.87 4.43
CA SER A 88 9.17 -1.61 4.43
C SER A 88 7.97 -0.66 4.39
N PHE A 89 8.00 0.42 5.16
CA PHE A 89 6.95 1.44 5.14
C PHE A 89 6.80 2.09 3.77
N ILE A 90 7.88 2.56 3.15
CA ILE A 90 7.83 3.23 1.84
C ILE A 90 7.25 2.29 0.78
N LEU A 91 7.76 1.05 0.71
CA LEU A 91 7.29 0.07 -0.27
C LEU A 91 5.81 -0.27 -0.07
N THR A 92 5.40 -0.50 1.18
CA THR A 92 4.01 -0.83 1.49
C THR A 92 3.08 0.37 1.26
N ALA A 93 3.43 1.56 1.71
CA ALA A 93 2.59 2.75 1.56
C ALA A 93 2.40 3.13 0.08
N VAL A 94 3.48 3.10 -0.72
CA VAL A 94 3.42 3.49 -2.13
C VAL A 94 2.78 2.39 -2.99
N PHE A 95 3.35 1.20 -2.98
CA PHE A 95 2.91 0.13 -3.89
C PHE A 95 1.61 -0.54 -3.41
N GLY A 96 1.44 -0.73 -2.10
CA GLY A 96 0.17 -1.18 -1.54
C GLY A 96 -0.92 -0.13 -1.72
N GLY A 97 -0.62 1.15 -1.50
CA GLY A 97 -1.55 2.24 -1.77
C GLY A 97 -2.01 2.28 -3.23
N LEU A 98 -1.10 2.16 -4.20
CA LEU A 98 -1.42 2.07 -5.63
C LEU A 98 -2.24 0.83 -5.98
N HIS A 99 -1.96 -0.30 -5.34
CA HIS A 99 -2.74 -1.53 -5.47
C HIS A 99 -4.20 -1.29 -5.07
N TRP A 100 -4.43 -0.74 -3.90
CA TRP A 100 -5.78 -0.45 -3.40
C TRP A 100 -6.48 0.65 -4.18
N PHE A 101 -5.76 1.64 -4.68
CA PHE A 101 -6.29 2.62 -5.62
C PHE A 101 -6.82 1.95 -6.88
N THR A 102 -6.07 1.01 -7.45
CA THR A 102 -6.46 0.27 -8.65
C THR A 102 -7.69 -0.60 -8.38
N ILE A 103 -7.71 -1.33 -7.27
CA ILE A 103 -8.86 -2.14 -6.86
C ILE A 103 -10.11 -1.27 -6.74
N GLY A 104 -10.04 -0.12 -6.06
CA GLY A 104 -11.17 0.78 -5.90
C GLY A 104 -11.74 1.27 -7.24
N ASN A 105 -10.87 1.61 -8.19
CA ASN A 105 -11.30 1.98 -9.54
C ASN A 105 -11.99 0.82 -10.26
N VAL A 106 -11.40 -0.37 -10.25
CA VAL A 106 -11.96 -1.56 -10.92
C VAL A 106 -13.32 -1.93 -10.32
N MET A 107 -13.43 -1.92 -8.99
CA MET A 107 -14.70 -2.20 -8.30
C MET A 107 -15.79 -1.19 -8.69
N SER A 108 -15.48 0.09 -8.72
CA SER A 108 -16.45 1.12 -9.12
C SER A 108 -16.94 0.91 -10.55
N TYR A 109 -16.04 0.57 -11.47
CA TYR A 109 -16.43 0.23 -12.85
C TYR A 109 -17.32 -1.01 -12.92
N ALA A 110 -16.97 -2.05 -12.20
CA ALA A 110 -17.74 -3.30 -12.16
C ALA A 110 -19.15 -3.06 -11.60
N PHE A 111 -19.27 -2.33 -10.51
CA PHE A 111 -20.58 -1.99 -9.92
C PHE A 111 -21.40 -1.10 -10.85
N GLY A 112 -20.81 -0.11 -11.51
CA GLY A 112 -21.48 0.73 -12.49
C GLY A 112 -22.06 -0.10 -13.66
N TRP A 113 -21.25 -1.01 -14.21
CA TRP A 113 -21.66 -1.88 -15.30
C TRP A 113 -22.79 -2.86 -14.90
N ILE A 114 -22.69 -3.46 -13.71
CA ILE A 114 -23.73 -4.33 -13.16
C ILE A 114 -25.03 -3.57 -13.00
N HIS A 115 -24.99 -2.37 -12.40
CA HIS A 115 -26.16 -1.54 -12.17
C HIS A 115 -26.89 -1.18 -13.47
N GLU A 116 -26.14 -0.75 -14.50
CA GLU A 116 -26.71 -0.45 -15.82
C GLU A 116 -27.36 -1.66 -16.47
N ARG A 117 -26.79 -2.86 -16.31
CA ARG A 117 -27.35 -4.09 -16.85
C ARG A 117 -28.68 -4.48 -16.21
N PHE A 118 -28.80 -4.27 -14.90
CA PHE A 118 -30.05 -4.55 -14.19
C PHE A 118 -31.15 -3.56 -14.54
N GLN A 119 -30.81 -2.29 -14.78
CA GLN A 119 -31.83 -1.27 -15.18
C GLN A 119 -32.32 -1.44 -16.61
N ARG A 120 -31.58 -2.07 -17.51
CA ARG A 120 -31.96 -2.29 -18.91
C ARG A 120 -32.80 -3.56 -19.16
N ARG A 121 -33.15 -4.34 -18.14
CA ARG A 121 -34.05 -5.49 -18.32
C ARG A 121 -35.47 -4.95 -18.46
N PRO A 122 -36.10 -5.05 -19.66
CA PRO A 122 -37.51 -4.75 -19.81
C PRO A 122 -38.31 -5.75 -18.96
N ALA A 123 -39.36 -5.24 -18.31
CA ALA A 123 -40.35 -6.05 -17.61
C ALA A 123 -41.09 -6.97 -18.59
#